data_e2c26c0a730400f51bd2b59dc01a19c5
#
_entry.id   e2c26c0a730400f51bd2b59dc01a19c5
#
_cell.length_a   1.000
_cell.length_b   1.000
_cell.length_c   1.000
_cell.angle_alpha   90.00
_cell.angle_beta   90.00
_cell.angle_gamma   90.00
#
_symmetry.space_group_name_H-M   'P 1'
#
loop_
_entity.id
_entity.type
_entity.pdbx_description
1 polymer ?
#
loop_
_entity_poly.entity_id
_entity_poly.type
_entity_poly.pdbx_seq_one_letter_code
_entity_poly.pdbx_strand_id
1 'polypeptide(L)'
;MNSSQQIIVSLSSFGASEVKRHGQAWFARLCHAAGADGIEVRGELLRDPDIELPELAAIVRETGMACVYSSPDMLWDVEGQFSVGAFDRGITRAQVLGAPVLKMSIGGFNAASAARLAELASQLPMPALRLLIENDQTESAGTVPALQRFFDGLDDAGLSLGMTFDMGNWHWVGECPLQAAQAFSRRVAYVHCKGVQRTPLRWVAVPLDDSAAPWRGI
;
A
#
# COMPACT_ATOMS: atom_id res chain seq x y z
N MET A 1 -4.52 20.03 -17.82
CA MET A 1 -3.67 18.95 -18.32
C MET A 1 -4.32 17.65 -17.88
N ASN A 2 -4.82 16.83 -18.82
CA ASN A 2 -5.28 15.49 -18.47
C ASN A 2 -4.05 14.68 -18.07
N SER A 3 -3.85 14.48 -16.78
CA SER A 3 -2.90 13.45 -16.32
C SER A 3 -3.52 12.11 -16.71
N SER A 4 -2.92 11.43 -17.69
CA SER A 4 -3.27 10.05 -17.99
C SER A 4 -3.10 9.25 -16.70
N GLN A 5 -4.12 8.46 -16.32
CA GLN A 5 -4.00 7.53 -15.22
C GLN A 5 -2.85 6.55 -15.53
N GLN A 6 -1.95 6.38 -14.56
CA GLN A 6 -0.85 5.41 -14.67
C GLN A 6 -1.32 4.03 -14.21
N ILE A 7 -0.93 3.00 -14.94
CA ILE A 7 -1.16 1.60 -14.60
C ILE A 7 0.09 1.04 -13.95
N ILE A 8 0.01 0.84 -12.63
CA ILE A 8 1.08 0.27 -11.81
C ILE A 8 0.77 -1.20 -11.54
N VAL A 9 1.68 -2.10 -11.83
CA VAL A 9 1.50 -3.53 -11.58
C VAL A 9 2.11 -3.88 -10.22
N SER A 10 1.28 -4.34 -9.28
CA SER A 10 1.77 -4.91 -8.02
C SER A 10 2.45 -6.25 -8.29
N LEU A 11 3.72 -6.39 -7.87
CA LEU A 11 4.48 -7.60 -8.15
C LEU A 11 3.96 -8.84 -7.41
N SER A 12 3.08 -8.67 -6.41
CA SER A 12 2.34 -9.78 -5.79
C SER A 12 1.28 -10.42 -6.72
N SER A 13 0.88 -9.74 -7.81
CA SER A 13 -0.13 -10.23 -8.75
C SER A 13 0.30 -11.50 -9.48
N PHE A 14 1.59 -11.78 -9.54
CA PHE A 14 2.14 -12.99 -10.17
C PHE A 14 2.14 -14.22 -9.23
N GLY A 15 1.64 -14.06 -8.00
CA GLY A 15 1.62 -15.12 -6.99
C GLY A 15 2.92 -15.17 -6.18
N ALA A 16 2.79 -15.25 -4.86
CA ALA A 16 3.94 -15.16 -3.95
C ALA A 16 4.99 -16.25 -4.16
N SER A 17 4.58 -17.48 -4.54
CA SER A 17 5.50 -18.58 -4.81
C SER A 17 6.38 -18.31 -6.04
N GLU A 18 5.79 -17.83 -7.13
CA GLU A 18 6.52 -17.52 -8.35
C GLU A 18 7.44 -16.32 -8.16
N VAL A 19 6.96 -15.29 -7.45
CA VAL A 19 7.79 -14.12 -7.14
C VAL A 19 8.97 -14.50 -6.24
N LYS A 20 8.77 -15.34 -5.25
CA LYS A 20 9.88 -15.86 -4.42
C LYS A 20 10.85 -16.75 -5.21
N ARG A 21 10.36 -17.48 -6.22
CA ARG A 21 11.20 -18.35 -7.06
C ARG A 21 12.10 -17.54 -8.01
N HIS A 22 11.52 -16.55 -8.70
CA HIS A 22 12.20 -15.82 -9.79
C HIS A 22 12.78 -14.47 -9.35
N GLY A 23 12.35 -13.91 -8.22
CA GLY A 23 12.69 -12.56 -7.75
C GLY A 23 11.82 -11.48 -8.40
N GLN A 24 11.63 -10.39 -7.67
CA GLN A 24 10.80 -9.27 -8.15
C GLN A 24 11.41 -8.58 -9.37
N ALA A 25 12.73 -8.57 -9.51
CA ALA A 25 13.43 -7.98 -10.64
C ALA A 25 13.06 -8.63 -11.99
N TRP A 26 12.86 -9.95 -12.01
CA TRP A 26 12.42 -10.66 -13.22
C TRP A 26 11.04 -10.18 -13.66
N PHE A 27 10.09 -10.09 -12.70
CA PHE A 27 8.72 -9.61 -12.97
C PHE A 27 8.67 -8.13 -13.31
N ALA A 28 9.56 -7.30 -12.73
CA ALA A 28 9.66 -5.89 -13.11
C ALA A 28 10.03 -5.72 -14.60
N ARG A 29 10.98 -6.49 -15.11
CA ARG A 29 11.32 -6.51 -16.54
C ARG A 29 10.17 -7.00 -17.42
N LEU A 30 9.41 -8.00 -16.94
CA LEU A 30 8.22 -8.49 -17.63
C LEU A 30 7.13 -7.42 -17.71
N CYS A 31 6.88 -6.70 -16.62
CA CYS A 31 5.92 -5.56 -16.59
C CYS A 31 6.31 -4.49 -17.59
N HIS A 32 7.58 -4.09 -17.63
CA HIS A 32 8.09 -3.13 -18.61
C HIS A 32 7.88 -3.61 -20.06
N ALA A 33 8.23 -4.86 -20.35
CA ALA A 33 8.05 -5.45 -21.68
C ALA A 33 6.58 -5.53 -22.10
N ALA A 34 5.65 -5.64 -21.14
CA ALA A 34 4.21 -5.62 -21.36
C ALA A 34 3.61 -4.21 -21.46
N GLY A 35 4.41 -3.16 -21.29
CA GLY A 35 3.96 -1.76 -21.42
C GLY A 35 3.29 -1.19 -20.16
N ALA A 36 3.56 -1.73 -18.99
CA ALA A 36 3.11 -1.12 -17.72
C ALA A 36 3.80 0.22 -17.49
N ASP A 37 3.07 1.21 -16.94
CA ASP A 37 3.63 2.51 -16.59
C ASP A 37 4.52 2.46 -15.35
N GLY A 38 4.35 1.44 -14.50
CA GLY A 38 5.13 1.30 -13.28
C GLY A 38 4.93 -0.03 -12.57
N ILE A 39 5.64 -0.17 -11.45
CA ILE A 39 5.59 -1.34 -10.58
C ILE A 39 5.39 -0.96 -9.12
N GLU A 40 4.72 -1.82 -8.38
CA GLU A 40 4.71 -1.78 -6.92
C GLU A 40 5.56 -2.93 -6.38
N VAL A 41 6.69 -2.58 -5.75
CA VAL A 41 7.60 -3.52 -5.09
C VAL A 41 7.03 -3.90 -3.72
N ARG A 42 6.99 -5.20 -3.45
CA ARG A 42 6.40 -5.79 -2.25
C ARG A 42 7.48 -6.18 -1.26
N GLY A 43 7.53 -5.49 -0.12
CA GLY A 43 8.56 -5.71 0.90
C GLY A 43 8.56 -7.12 1.48
N GLU A 44 7.36 -7.75 1.62
CA GLU A 44 7.21 -9.13 2.13
C GLU A 44 7.66 -10.21 1.14
N LEU A 45 7.89 -9.85 -0.11
CA LEU A 45 8.37 -10.76 -1.15
C LEU A 45 9.86 -10.60 -1.46
N LEU A 46 10.54 -9.65 -0.85
CA LEU A 46 12.00 -9.54 -0.93
C LEU A 46 12.65 -10.71 -0.19
N ARG A 47 13.58 -11.37 -0.85
CA ARG A 47 14.39 -12.47 -0.26
C ARG A 47 15.60 -11.91 0.47
N ASP A 48 16.28 -10.97 -0.19
CA ASP A 48 17.42 -10.23 0.35
C ASP A 48 17.28 -8.75 -0.07
N PRO A 49 16.77 -7.89 0.83
CA PRO A 49 16.56 -6.48 0.52
C PRO A 49 17.84 -5.72 0.11
N ASP A 50 19.00 -6.11 0.66
CA ASP A 50 20.27 -5.41 0.40
C ASP A 50 20.76 -5.67 -1.03
N ILE A 51 20.38 -6.79 -1.63
CA ILE A 51 20.70 -7.15 -3.01
C ILE A 51 19.57 -6.74 -3.96
N GLU A 52 18.33 -7.07 -3.63
CA GLU A 52 17.21 -6.93 -4.57
C GLU A 52 16.75 -5.46 -4.75
N LEU A 53 16.83 -4.63 -3.70
CA LEU A 53 16.41 -3.23 -3.84
C LEU A 53 17.32 -2.42 -4.78
N PRO A 54 18.67 -2.50 -4.70
CA PRO A 54 19.54 -1.86 -5.68
C PRO A 54 19.32 -2.36 -7.12
N GLU A 55 19.07 -3.67 -7.32
CA GLU A 55 18.77 -4.21 -8.65
C GLU A 55 17.44 -3.65 -9.20
N LEU A 56 16.39 -3.63 -8.39
CA LEU A 56 15.11 -3.05 -8.76
C LEU A 56 15.21 -1.55 -9.05
N ALA A 57 15.98 -0.82 -8.25
CA ALA A 57 16.26 0.60 -8.46
C ALA A 57 16.94 0.87 -9.81
N ALA A 58 17.89 0.00 -10.20
CA ALA A 58 18.53 0.08 -11.50
C ALA A 58 17.52 -0.12 -12.64
N ILE A 59 16.66 -1.14 -12.55
CA ILE A 59 15.61 -1.41 -13.54
C ILE A 59 14.66 -0.21 -13.66
N VAL A 60 14.16 0.31 -12.54
CA VAL A 60 13.23 1.47 -12.51
C VAL A 60 13.87 2.67 -13.20
N ARG A 61 15.14 2.97 -12.91
CA ARG A 61 15.88 4.07 -13.52
C ARG A 61 16.09 3.87 -15.01
N GLU A 62 16.48 2.66 -15.44
CA GLU A 62 16.75 2.31 -16.84
C GLU A 62 15.48 2.35 -17.71
N THR A 63 14.36 1.92 -17.14
CA THR A 63 13.07 1.83 -17.85
C THR A 63 12.24 3.10 -17.75
N GLY A 64 12.52 3.98 -16.80
CA GLY A 64 11.70 5.15 -16.50
C GLY A 64 10.33 4.83 -15.90
N MET A 65 10.09 3.59 -15.46
CA MET A 65 8.84 3.19 -14.82
C MET A 65 8.59 3.94 -13.52
N ALA A 66 7.33 4.27 -13.24
CA ALA A 66 6.92 4.71 -11.92
C ALA A 66 7.14 3.59 -10.88
N CYS A 67 7.43 3.96 -9.63
CA CYS A 67 7.70 2.99 -8.58
C CYS A 67 6.97 3.32 -7.29
N VAL A 68 6.35 2.31 -6.69
CA VAL A 68 5.74 2.35 -5.36
C VAL A 68 6.42 1.29 -4.51
N TYR A 69 6.77 1.62 -3.26
CA TYR A 69 7.22 0.64 -2.28
C TYR A 69 6.10 0.33 -1.28
N SER A 70 5.68 -0.92 -1.21
CA SER A 70 4.72 -1.42 -0.21
C SER A 70 5.49 -2.09 0.92
N SER A 71 5.52 -1.46 2.09
CA SER A 71 6.15 -2.02 3.29
C SER A 71 5.24 -3.07 3.93
N PRO A 72 5.79 -4.19 4.41
CA PRO A 72 5.05 -5.15 5.23
C PRO A 72 4.91 -4.70 6.68
N ASP A 73 5.66 -3.68 7.07
CA ASP A 73 5.66 -3.15 8.43
C ASP A 73 4.43 -2.25 8.66
N MET A 74 4.00 -2.15 9.91
CA MET A 74 2.90 -1.30 10.35
C MET A 74 3.42 -0.07 11.07
N LEU A 75 2.70 1.06 10.96
CA LEU A 75 3.07 2.32 11.62
C LEU A 75 2.91 2.26 13.15
N TRP A 76 1.90 1.55 13.65
CA TRP A 76 1.67 1.32 15.08
C TRP A 76 1.66 -0.17 15.37
N ASP A 77 2.30 -0.54 16.46
CA ASP A 77 2.27 -1.92 16.97
C ASP A 77 0.90 -2.27 17.58
N VAL A 78 0.77 -3.50 18.08
CA VAL A 78 -0.50 -4.01 18.63
C VAL A 78 -0.93 -3.28 19.91
N GLU A 79 0.00 -2.66 20.62
CA GLU A 79 -0.23 -1.83 21.80
C GLU A 79 -0.58 -0.38 21.44
N GLY A 80 -0.51 0.00 20.16
CA GLY A 80 -0.76 1.36 19.70
C GLY A 80 0.41 2.31 19.90
N GLN A 81 1.64 1.79 20.03
CA GLN A 81 2.85 2.60 20.06
C GLN A 81 3.36 2.83 18.63
N PHE A 82 3.84 4.05 18.36
CA PHE A 82 4.42 4.35 17.06
C PHE A 82 5.71 3.57 16.84
N SER A 83 5.75 2.79 15.76
CA SER A 83 6.85 1.88 15.42
C SER A 83 7.94 2.63 14.63
N VAL A 84 8.73 3.47 15.32
CA VAL A 84 9.79 4.29 14.70
C VAL A 84 10.69 3.45 13.80
N GLY A 85 11.20 2.32 14.30
CA GLY A 85 12.10 1.46 13.53
C GLY A 85 11.44 0.81 12.31
N ALA A 86 10.13 0.54 12.34
CA ALA A 86 9.37 0.05 11.19
C ALA A 86 9.22 1.15 10.12
N PHE A 87 8.93 2.37 10.57
CA PHE A 87 8.79 3.51 9.69
C PHE A 87 10.13 3.87 9.03
N ASP A 88 11.23 3.95 9.80
CA ASP A 88 12.57 4.20 9.28
C ASP A 88 13.01 3.16 8.24
N ARG A 89 12.73 1.87 8.48
CA ARG A 89 12.98 0.83 7.49
C ARG A 89 12.18 1.07 6.21
N GLY A 90 10.92 1.43 6.33
CA GLY A 90 10.05 1.75 5.19
C GLY A 90 10.63 2.89 4.36
N ILE A 91 11.00 3.99 5.01
CA ILE A 91 11.63 5.17 4.37
C ILE A 91 12.94 4.77 3.68
N THR A 92 13.84 4.11 4.41
CA THR A 92 15.16 3.73 3.90
C THR A 92 15.04 2.86 2.65
N ARG A 93 14.16 1.85 2.67
CA ARG A 93 13.94 0.95 1.54
C ARG A 93 13.32 1.66 0.34
N ALA A 94 12.35 2.54 0.58
CA ALA A 94 11.76 3.36 -0.48
C ALA A 94 12.81 4.28 -1.12
N GLN A 95 13.71 4.89 -0.33
CA GLN A 95 14.80 5.73 -0.81
C GLN A 95 15.84 4.94 -1.61
N VAL A 96 16.27 3.77 -1.14
CA VAL A 96 17.20 2.90 -1.87
C VAL A 96 16.62 2.49 -3.23
N LEU A 97 15.32 2.17 -3.25
CA LEU A 97 14.58 1.83 -4.46
C LEU A 97 14.36 3.03 -5.39
N GLY A 98 14.45 4.27 -4.87
CA GLY A 98 14.08 5.48 -5.59
C GLY A 98 12.56 5.64 -5.76
N ALA A 99 11.76 4.98 -4.92
CA ALA A 99 10.30 5.07 -4.97
C ALA A 99 9.82 6.37 -4.33
N PRO A 100 9.07 7.22 -5.04
CA PRO A 100 8.51 8.46 -4.49
C PRO A 100 7.29 8.22 -3.59
N VAL A 101 6.79 6.99 -3.53
CA VAL A 101 5.61 6.59 -2.75
C VAL A 101 5.97 5.40 -1.86
N LEU A 102 5.75 5.57 -0.56
CA LEU A 102 5.77 4.53 0.47
C LEU A 102 4.33 4.23 0.88
N LYS A 103 3.96 2.97 0.89
CA LYS A 103 2.66 2.50 1.31
C LYS A 103 2.79 1.66 2.59
N MET A 104 2.02 1.98 3.63
CA MET A 104 2.01 1.29 4.91
C MET A 104 0.59 1.17 5.48
N SER A 105 0.38 0.17 6.35
CA SER A 105 -0.82 0.05 7.18
C SER A 105 -0.68 0.85 8.49
N ILE A 106 -1.80 1.30 9.05
CA ILE A 106 -1.82 1.93 10.37
C ILE A 106 -1.57 0.93 11.51
N GLY A 107 -1.81 -0.38 11.27
CA GLY A 107 -1.62 -1.40 12.30
C GLY A 107 -2.55 -1.25 13.49
N GLY A 108 -1.98 -1.19 14.70
CA GLY A 108 -2.72 -1.12 15.97
C GLY A 108 -3.11 0.28 16.43
N PHE A 109 -3.23 1.26 15.51
CA PHE A 109 -3.62 2.63 15.87
C PHE A 109 -4.91 2.66 16.70
N ASN A 110 -4.86 3.34 17.84
CA ASN A 110 -5.99 3.47 18.77
C ASN A 110 -6.10 4.90 19.35
N ALA A 111 -7.04 5.13 20.26
CA ALA A 111 -7.25 6.46 20.83
C ALA A 111 -6.02 7.04 21.55
N ALA A 112 -5.19 6.20 22.17
CA ALA A 112 -3.96 6.65 22.83
C ALA A 112 -2.86 7.01 21.82
N SER A 113 -2.89 6.43 20.62
CA SER A 113 -1.94 6.69 19.54
C SER A 113 -2.08 8.11 18.98
N ALA A 114 -3.27 8.72 19.05
CA ALA A 114 -3.55 10.04 18.51
C ALA A 114 -2.62 11.13 19.10
N ALA A 115 -2.28 11.03 20.39
CA ALA A 115 -1.35 11.94 21.05
C ALA A 115 0.08 11.89 20.48
N ARG A 116 0.42 10.87 19.71
CA ARG A 116 1.76 10.63 19.13
C ARG A 116 1.83 10.91 17.63
N LEU A 117 0.77 11.42 17.02
CA LEU A 117 0.78 11.76 15.58
C LEU A 117 1.84 12.83 15.25
N ALA A 118 2.21 13.68 16.21
CA ALA A 118 3.30 14.62 16.04
C ALA A 118 4.67 13.93 15.81
N GLU A 119 4.88 12.72 16.35
CA GLU A 119 6.10 11.94 16.10
C GLU A 119 6.16 11.51 14.63
N LEU A 120 5.06 11.00 14.09
CA LEU A 120 4.96 10.69 12.66
C LEU A 120 5.26 11.93 11.81
N ALA A 121 4.65 13.07 12.14
CA ALA A 121 4.85 14.33 11.41
C ALA A 121 6.32 14.75 11.35
N SER A 122 7.03 14.63 12.49
CA SER A 122 8.44 15.05 12.60
C SER A 122 9.39 14.17 11.77
N GLN A 123 8.98 12.96 11.41
CA GLN A 123 9.80 11.99 10.70
C GLN A 123 9.44 11.85 9.21
N LEU A 124 8.37 12.51 8.75
CA LEU A 124 7.99 12.47 7.34
C LEU A 124 9.03 13.21 6.48
N PRO A 125 9.69 12.54 5.53
CA PRO A 125 10.72 13.15 4.67
C PRO A 125 10.10 13.94 3.50
N MET A 126 9.10 14.76 3.81
CA MET A 126 8.40 15.60 2.82
C MET A 126 9.32 16.67 2.22
N PRO A 127 9.20 17.01 0.92
CA PRO A 127 8.26 16.47 -0.07
C PRO A 127 8.79 15.27 -0.87
N ALA A 128 9.98 14.77 -0.59
CA ALA A 128 10.68 13.79 -1.43
C ALA A 128 10.01 12.40 -1.44
N LEU A 129 9.29 12.03 -0.38
CA LEU A 129 8.60 10.76 -0.25
C LEU A 129 7.17 10.98 0.26
N ARG A 130 6.19 10.44 -0.44
CA ARG A 130 4.78 10.48 -0.05
C ARG A 130 4.42 9.19 0.70
N LEU A 131 3.98 9.31 1.95
CA LEU A 131 3.38 8.20 2.68
C LEU A 131 1.90 8.10 2.32
N LEU A 132 1.47 6.90 1.92
CA LEU A 132 0.07 6.54 1.70
C LEU A 132 -0.35 5.45 2.69
N ILE A 133 -1.53 5.61 3.26
CA ILE A 133 -2.11 4.66 4.21
C ILE A 133 -3.02 3.70 3.46
N GLU A 134 -2.75 2.39 3.58
CA GLU A 134 -3.57 1.36 2.96
C GLU A 134 -4.53 0.73 3.98
N ASN A 135 -5.80 0.54 3.57
CA ASN A 135 -6.70 -0.35 4.29
C ASN A 135 -6.22 -1.80 4.12
N ASP A 136 -5.92 -2.47 5.22
CA ASP A 136 -5.49 -3.87 5.19
C ASP A 136 -6.65 -4.86 5.47
N GLN A 137 -6.33 -6.10 5.80
CA GLN A 137 -7.31 -7.17 6.01
C GLN A 137 -7.61 -7.42 7.51
N THR A 138 -7.18 -6.49 8.39
CA THR A 138 -7.37 -6.60 9.84
C THR A 138 -8.46 -5.67 10.33
N GLU A 139 -9.11 -6.00 11.44
CA GLU A 139 -10.12 -5.15 12.07
C GLU A 139 -9.54 -3.80 12.53
N SER A 140 -8.27 -3.79 12.95
CA SER A 140 -7.61 -2.59 13.48
C SER A 140 -7.19 -1.58 12.42
N ALA A 141 -6.98 -2.02 11.16
CA ALA A 141 -6.45 -1.17 10.09
C ALA A 141 -7.20 -1.31 8.74
N GLY A 142 -8.22 -2.16 8.68
CA GLY A 142 -9.00 -2.41 7.47
C GLY A 142 -10.45 -1.94 7.56
N THR A 143 -10.96 -1.56 8.74
CA THR A 143 -12.36 -1.14 8.90
C THR A 143 -12.54 0.37 8.72
N VAL A 144 -13.74 0.77 8.25
CA VAL A 144 -14.08 2.20 8.12
C VAL A 144 -13.92 2.94 9.44
N PRO A 145 -14.42 2.45 10.61
CA PRO A 145 -14.24 3.16 11.87
C PRO A 145 -12.77 3.30 12.31
N ALA A 146 -11.92 2.31 12.05
CA ALA A 146 -10.51 2.37 12.41
C ALA A 146 -9.77 3.44 11.60
N LEU A 147 -9.95 3.42 10.28
CA LEU A 147 -9.34 4.39 9.37
C LEU A 147 -9.91 5.81 9.57
N GLN A 148 -11.22 5.94 9.84
CA GLN A 148 -11.82 7.22 10.13
C GLN A 148 -11.20 7.86 11.38
N ARG A 149 -11.07 7.09 12.46
CA ARG A 149 -10.40 7.55 13.70
C ARG A 149 -8.97 8.02 13.44
N PHE A 150 -8.24 7.30 12.61
CA PHE A 150 -6.88 7.68 12.24
C PHE A 150 -6.84 8.99 11.45
N PHE A 151 -7.67 9.11 10.41
CA PHE A 151 -7.69 10.30 9.57
C PHE A 151 -8.26 11.53 10.29
N ASP A 152 -9.23 11.36 11.18
CA ASP A 152 -9.73 12.46 12.03
C ASP A 152 -8.61 12.94 12.96
N GLY A 153 -7.85 12.03 13.56
CA GLY A 153 -6.68 12.39 14.36
C GLY A 153 -5.60 13.14 13.58
N LEU A 154 -5.38 12.78 12.31
CA LEU A 154 -4.48 13.55 11.43
C LEU A 154 -5.00 14.96 11.19
N ASP A 155 -6.31 15.11 10.90
CA ASP A 155 -6.93 16.43 10.67
C ASP A 155 -6.81 17.31 11.91
N ASP A 156 -7.10 16.76 13.09
CA ASP A 156 -6.95 17.45 14.38
C ASP A 156 -5.49 17.88 14.64
N ALA A 157 -4.52 17.09 14.18
CA ALA A 157 -3.09 17.40 14.26
C ALA A 157 -2.60 18.32 13.13
N GLY A 158 -3.46 18.75 12.20
CA GLY A 158 -3.10 19.58 11.05
C GLY A 158 -2.26 18.84 10.00
N LEU A 159 -2.34 17.51 9.95
CA LEU A 159 -1.60 16.65 9.04
C LEU A 159 -2.47 16.17 7.90
N SER A 160 -1.89 16.03 6.71
CA SER A 160 -2.59 15.49 5.55
C SER A 160 -1.81 14.35 4.93
N LEU A 161 -2.35 13.13 5.03
CA LEU A 161 -1.85 11.95 4.32
C LEU A 161 -2.89 11.44 3.32
N GLY A 162 -2.39 10.93 2.20
CA GLY A 162 -3.21 10.25 1.21
C GLY A 162 -3.51 8.81 1.60
N MET A 163 -4.45 8.22 0.89
CA MET A 163 -4.87 6.83 1.07
C MET A 163 -4.55 6.00 -0.17
N THR A 164 -4.05 4.79 0.04
CA THR A 164 -4.17 3.70 -0.93
C THR A 164 -5.47 2.97 -0.63
N PHE A 165 -6.40 3.04 -1.56
CA PHE A 165 -7.70 2.37 -1.45
C PHE A 165 -7.62 1.00 -2.11
N ASP A 166 -7.43 -0.09 -1.33
CA ASP A 166 -7.56 -1.45 -1.83
C ASP A 166 -9.03 -1.86 -1.81
N MET A 167 -9.64 -1.93 -2.99
CA MET A 167 -11.08 -2.21 -3.12
C MET A 167 -11.47 -3.61 -2.67
N GLY A 168 -10.52 -4.54 -2.69
CA GLY A 168 -10.76 -5.93 -2.28
C GLY A 168 -10.68 -6.14 -0.77
N ASN A 169 -9.77 -5.45 -0.08
CA ASN A 169 -9.48 -5.69 1.33
C ASN A 169 -10.70 -5.48 2.25
N TRP A 170 -11.62 -4.57 1.92
CA TRP A 170 -12.85 -4.32 2.67
C TRP A 170 -13.69 -5.58 2.91
N HIS A 171 -13.66 -6.51 1.98
CA HIS A 171 -14.43 -7.76 2.10
C HIS A 171 -13.91 -8.68 3.22
N TRP A 172 -12.62 -8.64 3.55
CA TRP A 172 -12.05 -9.46 4.64
C TRP A 172 -12.55 -9.05 6.01
N VAL A 173 -12.84 -7.78 6.18
CA VAL A 173 -13.33 -7.22 7.45
C VAL A 173 -14.83 -6.97 7.46
N GLY A 174 -15.54 -7.43 6.40
CA GLY A 174 -17.01 -7.33 6.34
C GLY A 174 -17.54 -5.94 5.99
N GLU A 175 -16.70 -5.04 5.50
CA GLU A 175 -17.07 -3.68 5.12
C GLU A 175 -17.57 -3.62 3.66
N CYS A 176 -18.37 -2.61 3.36
CA CYS A 176 -18.85 -2.33 2.00
C CYS A 176 -17.88 -1.38 1.28
N PRO A 177 -17.22 -1.79 0.19
CA PRO A 177 -16.30 -0.93 -0.53
C PRO A 177 -16.92 0.38 -1.04
N LEU A 178 -18.20 0.38 -1.42
CA LEU A 178 -18.90 1.60 -1.86
C LEU A 178 -19.08 2.60 -0.73
N GLN A 179 -19.43 2.15 0.48
CA GLN A 179 -19.53 3.01 1.67
C GLN A 179 -18.16 3.55 2.06
N ALA A 180 -17.13 2.70 2.01
CA ALA A 180 -15.76 3.12 2.26
C ALA A 180 -15.28 4.15 1.22
N ALA A 181 -15.61 3.97 -0.05
CA ALA A 181 -15.29 4.95 -1.10
C ALA A 181 -15.97 6.29 -0.84
N GLN A 182 -17.23 6.30 -0.38
CA GLN A 182 -17.92 7.55 0.02
C GLN A 182 -17.22 8.25 1.18
N ALA A 183 -16.74 7.48 2.18
CA ALA A 183 -16.06 8.02 3.35
C ALA A 183 -14.69 8.61 3.00
N PHE A 184 -13.92 7.95 2.13
CA PHE A 184 -12.50 8.25 1.93
C PHE A 184 -12.12 8.81 0.56
N SER A 185 -13.05 9.01 -0.39
CA SER A 185 -12.76 9.43 -1.76
C SER A 185 -11.83 10.64 -1.87
N ARG A 186 -11.98 11.63 -0.97
CA ARG A 186 -11.15 12.86 -0.97
C ARG A 186 -9.68 12.62 -0.59
N ARG A 187 -9.37 11.46 0.03
CA ARG A 187 -8.02 11.09 0.47
C ARG A 187 -7.35 10.12 -0.48
N VAL A 188 -8.12 9.47 -1.36
CA VAL A 188 -7.60 8.46 -2.28
C VAL A 188 -6.61 9.08 -3.25
N ALA A 189 -5.37 8.61 -3.21
CA ALA A 189 -4.29 9.01 -4.08
C ALA A 189 -3.76 7.84 -4.93
N TYR A 190 -4.10 6.61 -4.55
CA TYR A 190 -3.73 5.38 -5.25
C TYR A 190 -4.83 4.33 -5.04
N VAL A 191 -5.20 3.61 -6.11
CA VAL A 191 -6.22 2.56 -6.04
C VAL A 191 -5.58 1.20 -6.31
N HIS A 192 -5.82 0.25 -5.42
CA HIS A 192 -5.46 -1.14 -5.62
C HIS A 192 -6.66 -1.91 -6.17
N CYS A 193 -6.61 -2.24 -7.46
CA CYS A 193 -7.64 -3.03 -8.13
C CYS A 193 -7.41 -4.51 -7.84
N LYS A 194 -8.09 -5.05 -6.84
CA LYS A 194 -8.01 -6.45 -6.42
C LYS A 194 -9.34 -7.15 -6.62
N GLY A 195 -9.36 -8.17 -7.48
CA GLY A 195 -10.50 -9.08 -7.59
C GLY A 195 -10.62 -9.97 -6.36
N VAL A 196 -11.84 -10.25 -5.93
CA VAL A 196 -12.11 -11.08 -4.76
C VAL A 196 -13.24 -12.06 -5.02
N GLN A 197 -13.11 -13.25 -4.42
CA GLN A 197 -14.13 -14.29 -4.44
C GLN A 197 -14.34 -14.87 -3.05
N ARG A 198 -15.59 -15.15 -2.69
CA ARG A 198 -15.94 -15.83 -1.44
C ARG A 198 -15.88 -17.33 -1.66
N THR A 199 -15.01 -18.01 -0.91
CA THR A 199 -15.06 -19.47 -0.76
C THR A 199 -15.85 -19.83 0.50
N PRO A 200 -16.21 -21.11 0.72
CA PRO A 200 -16.88 -21.53 1.96
C PRO A 200 -16.10 -21.20 3.24
N LEU A 201 -14.77 -21.12 3.15
CA LEU A 201 -13.89 -20.92 4.30
C LEU A 201 -13.45 -19.44 4.49
N ARG A 202 -13.20 -18.72 3.38
CA ARG A 202 -12.63 -17.36 3.45
C ARG A 202 -12.79 -16.60 2.13
N TRP A 203 -12.50 -15.31 2.17
CA TRP A 203 -12.24 -14.54 0.97
C TRP A 203 -10.88 -14.90 0.37
N VAL A 204 -10.78 -14.90 -0.94
CA VAL A 204 -9.54 -15.12 -1.69
C VAL A 204 -9.39 -14.06 -2.77
N ALA A 205 -8.13 -13.69 -3.05
CA ALA A 205 -7.83 -12.82 -4.17
C ALA A 205 -7.89 -13.63 -5.48
N VAL A 206 -8.47 -13.03 -6.51
CA VAL A 206 -8.60 -13.60 -7.86
C VAL A 206 -8.26 -12.51 -8.89
N PRO A 207 -8.05 -12.86 -10.16
CA PRO A 207 -7.99 -11.89 -11.24
C PRO A 207 -9.23 -10.99 -11.24
N LEU A 208 -9.07 -9.73 -11.63
CA LEU A 208 -10.12 -8.72 -11.50
C LEU A 208 -11.40 -9.09 -12.26
N ASP A 209 -11.25 -9.72 -13.43
CA ASP A 209 -12.40 -10.17 -14.25
C ASP A 209 -13.15 -11.36 -13.64
N ASP A 210 -12.51 -12.14 -12.77
CA ASP A 210 -13.10 -13.26 -12.03
C ASP A 210 -13.71 -12.80 -10.68
N SER A 211 -13.68 -11.50 -10.38
CA SER A 211 -14.17 -10.97 -9.11
C SER A 211 -15.68 -11.13 -8.97
N ALA A 212 -16.11 -11.72 -7.85
CA ALA A 212 -17.52 -11.73 -7.45
C ALA A 212 -18.01 -10.36 -6.94
N ALA A 213 -17.10 -9.47 -6.57
CA ALA A 213 -17.43 -8.12 -6.11
C ALA A 213 -17.64 -7.16 -7.29
N PRO A 214 -18.58 -6.21 -7.20
CA PRO A 214 -18.90 -5.26 -8.26
C PRO A 214 -17.86 -4.12 -8.33
N TRP A 215 -16.62 -4.44 -8.62
CA TRP A 215 -15.51 -3.50 -8.63
C TRP A 215 -15.64 -2.33 -9.64
N ARG A 216 -16.43 -2.53 -10.73
CA ARG A 216 -16.69 -1.46 -11.70
C ARG A 216 -17.61 -0.35 -11.19
N GLY A 217 -18.26 -0.56 -10.04
CA GLY A 217 -19.13 0.44 -9.41
C GLY A 217 -18.48 1.27 -8.31
N ILE A 218 -17.22 0.96 -8.00
CA ILE A 218 -16.41 1.68 -7.00
C ILE A 218 -15.59 2.75 -7.72
#